data_ab301a1b238e833b2a2bde8568aa01dc
#
_entry.id   ab301a1b238e833b2a2bde8568aa01dc
#
_cell.length_a   1.000
_cell.length_b   1.000
_cell.length_c   1.000
_cell.angle_alpha   90.00
_cell.angle_beta   90.00
_cell.angle_gamma   90.00
#
_symmetry.space_group_name_H-M   'P 1'
#
loop_
_entity.id
_entity.type
_entity.pdbx_description
1 polymer ?
#
loop_
_entity_poly.entity_id
_entity_poly.type
_entity_poly.pdbx_seq_one_letter_code
_entity_poly.pdbx_strand_id
1 'polypeptide(L)'
;MEIFAIIFAEFSYLSYFYIVKVNTLPQYPTPTNGSNRTNMNRTETERIVFVDYIRVVACFLVMLVHASENFYGADASGLAGNTSMLLNESNRFWVAFYDGTVARTCVPLFMVVSAFLLVPMKEGMTMHGFYRRRFLRILPPFIAFQLLYTFLPVLWGGWSWQEAVESLKVIAFNFSPMAGHLWFMFPLISLYLIIPVVSPWLEKSTAREERTFIALFACSTLLPWLHEFVLDEVWGECFWNGFHMLWYCSGYLGYLVLAHYIRKHLHWSRQKRMKVGTLCFLAGASFTGWAFWWRGEPGVVLETPHLEWSWEFCTPNVLLATFGAFLLFSCIESKTCPAWVSRISRLSFGMYLMHMFFLSAIASWMVGGNAAEPLLPVALAIPCIALLSYLCCLVTTQLLSYLPGSKWIIGA
;
A
#
# COMPACT_ATOMS: atom_id res chain seq x y z
N MET A 1 5.36 16.70 23.09
CA MET A 1 4.07 16.55 23.77
C MET A 1 3.16 17.77 23.60
N GLU A 2 3.67 19.01 23.67
CA GLU A 2 2.85 20.22 23.54
C GLU A 2 2.19 20.41 22.16
N ILE A 3 2.85 20.07 21.06
CA ILE A 3 2.27 20.17 19.70
C ILE A 3 1.09 19.20 19.51
N PHE A 4 1.15 18.01 20.11
CA PHE A 4 0.05 17.04 20.08
C PHE A 4 -1.14 17.51 20.93
N ALA A 5 -0.89 18.15 22.06
CA ALA A 5 -1.93 18.76 22.87
C ALA A 5 -2.64 19.91 22.14
N ILE A 6 -1.90 20.70 21.35
CA ILE A 6 -2.44 21.76 20.51
C ILE A 6 -3.31 21.20 19.38
N ILE A 7 -2.86 20.14 18.70
CA ILE A 7 -3.62 19.48 17.63
C ILE A 7 -4.92 18.85 18.19
N PHE A 8 -4.87 18.22 19.36
CA PHE A 8 -6.06 17.64 20.00
C PHE A 8 -7.00 18.72 20.59
N ALA A 9 -6.45 19.81 21.12
CA ALA A 9 -7.25 20.94 21.61
C ALA A 9 -7.96 21.66 20.45
N GLU A 10 -7.29 21.85 19.31
CA GLU A 10 -7.89 22.40 18.09
C GLU A 10 -9.03 21.49 17.55
N PHE A 11 -8.87 20.17 17.60
CA PHE A 11 -9.92 19.23 17.20
C PHE A 11 -11.14 19.26 18.14
N SER A 12 -10.92 19.39 19.44
CA SER A 12 -12.00 19.56 20.43
C SER A 12 -12.69 20.94 20.31
N TYR A 13 -11.92 21.98 20.01
CA TYR A 13 -12.43 23.34 19.81
C TYR A 13 -13.27 23.44 18.52
N LEU A 14 -12.86 22.77 17.46
CA LEU A 14 -13.60 22.73 16.19
C LEU A 14 -14.94 21.97 16.30
N SER A 15 -15.01 20.92 17.12
CA SER A 15 -16.27 20.21 17.37
C SER A 15 -17.24 21.06 18.23
N TYR A 16 -16.73 21.82 19.19
CA TYR A 16 -17.55 22.72 20.02
C TYR A 16 -18.07 23.92 19.22
N PHE A 17 -17.26 24.52 18.35
CA PHE A 17 -17.68 25.64 17.48
C PHE A 17 -18.70 25.20 16.40
N TYR A 18 -18.65 23.95 15.95
CA TYR A 18 -19.64 23.45 14.98
C TYR A 18 -21.04 23.31 15.60
N ILE A 19 -21.12 22.90 16.86
CA ILE A 19 -22.40 22.76 17.59
C ILE A 19 -23.00 24.13 17.93
N VAL A 20 -22.18 25.12 18.25
CA VAL A 20 -22.63 26.47 18.59
C VAL A 20 -23.00 27.30 17.35
N LYS A 21 -22.33 27.08 16.20
CA LYS A 21 -22.56 27.86 14.98
C LYS A 21 -23.79 27.45 14.17
N VAL A 22 -24.33 26.25 14.41
CA VAL A 22 -25.58 25.81 13.75
C VAL A 22 -26.83 26.52 14.32
N ASN A 23 -26.75 27.05 15.54
CA ASN A 23 -27.88 27.67 16.22
C ASN A 23 -27.99 29.21 16.10
N THR A 24 -27.08 29.88 15.37
CA THR A 24 -27.00 31.35 15.30
C THR A 24 -26.80 31.92 13.90
N LEU A 25 -27.25 31.26 12.85
CA LEU A 25 -27.22 31.84 11.50
C LEU A 25 -28.48 32.66 11.24
N PRO A 26 -28.36 33.93 10.80
CA PRO A 26 -29.51 34.71 10.34
C PRO A 26 -30.09 34.07 9.07
N GLN A 27 -31.41 34.02 9.01
CA GLN A 27 -32.14 33.58 7.82
C GLN A 27 -31.87 34.56 6.68
N TYR A 28 -31.18 34.07 5.63
CA TYR A 28 -31.09 34.81 4.37
C TYR A 28 -32.38 34.63 3.57
N PRO A 29 -32.88 35.67 2.90
CA PRO A 29 -34.12 35.61 2.12
C PRO A 29 -33.91 34.66 0.92
N THR A 30 -34.93 33.84 0.67
CA THR A 30 -35.04 32.97 -0.48
C THR A 30 -35.03 33.79 -1.79
N PRO A 31 -34.16 33.50 -2.76
CA PRO A 31 -34.26 34.11 -4.08
C PRO A 31 -35.45 33.53 -4.84
N THR A 32 -36.28 34.41 -5.33
CA THR A 32 -37.40 34.14 -6.22
C THR A 32 -36.92 33.48 -7.54
N ASN A 33 -37.71 32.54 -8.02
CA ASN A 33 -37.57 31.84 -9.28
C ASN A 33 -37.24 32.77 -10.47
N GLY A 34 -36.08 32.62 -11.04
CA GLY A 34 -35.71 33.07 -12.38
C GLY A 34 -35.02 31.94 -13.11
N SER A 35 -35.73 31.37 -14.06
CA SER A 35 -35.28 30.32 -14.95
C SER A 35 -34.01 30.73 -15.71
N ASN A 36 -32.90 30.09 -15.42
CA ASN A 36 -31.83 29.79 -16.39
C ASN A 36 -30.90 28.69 -15.77
N ARG A 37 -31.33 27.45 -15.92
CA ARG A 37 -30.43 26.31 -15.77
C ARG A 37 -29.51 26.26 -16.99
N THR A 38 -28.47 27.05 -17.00
CA THR A 38 -27.27 26.72 -17.78
C THR A 38 -26.66 25.48 -17.15
N ASN A 39 -26.73 24.37 -17.87
CA ASN A 39 -25.97 23.16 -17.61
C ASN A 39 -24.49 23.54 -17.47
N MET A 40 -24.01 23.76 -16.26
CA MET A 40 -22.59 23.66 -15.98
C MET A 40 -22.25 22.18 -16.15
N ASN A 41 -21.79 21.85 -17.36
CA ASN A 41 -21.10 20.60 -17.62
C ASN A 41 -20.05 20.42 -16.52
N ARG A 42 -20.29 19.49 -15.57
CA ARG A 42 -19.22 18.86 -14.81
C ARG A 42 -18.23 18.36 -15.85
N THR A 43 -17.09 19.02 -16.00
CA THR A 43 -15.95 18.46 -16.70
C THR A 43 -15.68 17.14 -15.99
N GLU A 44 -16.13 16.05 -16.57
CA GLU A 44 -15.73 14.69 -16.17
C GLU A 44 -14.22 14.68 -16.22
N THR A 45 -13.58 14.61 -15.06
CA THR A 45 -12.13 14.43 -14.98
C THR A 45 -11.87 13.12 -15.70
N GLU A 46 -11.24 13.16 -16.85
CA GLU A 46 -11.01 12.02 -17.73
C GLU A 46 -10.40 10.88 -16.91
N ARG A 47 -11.07 9.75 -16.85
CA ARG A 47 -10.69 8.61 -16.03
C ARG A 47 -9.44 7.97 -16.58
N ILE A 48 -8.40 7.84 -15.79
CA ILE A 48 -7.12 7.24 -16.18
C ILE A 48 -7.24 5.72 -16.00
N VAL A 49 -7.60 5.02 -17.07
CA VAL A 49 -8.00 3.60 -17.04
C VAL A 49 -6.90 2.67 -16.54
N PHE A 50 -5.63 2.89 -16.91
CA PHE A 50 -4.54 2.02 -16.49
C PHE A 50 -4.32 2.01 -14.97
N VAL A 51 -4.70 3.07 -14.27
CA VAL A 51 -4.65 3.15 -12.80
C VAL A 51 -5.61 2.15 -12.15
N ASP A 52 -6.77 1.92 -12.76
CA ASP A 52 -7.71 0.91 -12.26
C ASP A 52 -7.13 -0.50 -12.40
N TYR A 53 -6.46 -0.79 -13.51
CA TYR A 53 -5.76 -2.07 -13.70
C TYR A 53 -4.65 -2.26 -12.67
N ILE A 54 -3.84 -1.22 -12.40
CA ILE A 54 -2.80 -1.31 -11.36
C ILE A 54 -3.42 -1.65 -10.00
N ARG A 55 -4.51 -1.00 -9.60
CA ARG A 55 -5.15 -1.29 -8.31
C ARG A 55 -5.67 -2.72 -8.21
N VAL A 56 -6.28 -3.23 -9.28
CA VAL A 56 -6.78 -4.61 -9.35
C VAL A 56 -5.64 -5.59 -9.17
N VAL A 57 -4.56 -5.40 -9.93
CA VAL A 57 -3.39 -6.30 -9.91
C VAL A 57 -2.63 -6.15 -8.60
N ALA A 58 -2.33 -4.93 -8.15
CA ALA A 58 -1.60 -4.71 -6.90
C ALA A 58 -2.32 -5.29 -5.68
N CYS A 59 -3.66 -5.21 -5.64
CA CYS A 59 -4.46 -5.84 -4.59
C CYS A 59 -4.30 -7.38 -4.59
N PHE A 60 -4.27 -8.01 -5.77
CA PHE A 60 -3.98 -9.44 -5.88
C PHE A 60 -2.56 -9.78 -5.44
N LEU A 61 -1.57 -8.97 -5.85
CA LEU A 61 -0.17 -9.17 -5.49
C LEU A 61 0.07 -9.07 -3.97
N VAL A 62 -0.65 -8.21 -3.24
CA VAL A 62 -0.60 -8.20 -1.76
C VAL A 62 -1.02 -9.57 -1.19
N MET A 63 -2.09 -10.15 -1.71
CA MET A 63 -2.53 -11.46 -1.26
C MET A 63 -1.55 -12.58 -1.67
N LEU A 64 -0.85 -12.41 -2.78
CA LEU A 64 0.18 -13.35 -3.24
C LEU A 64 1.41 -13.32 -2.32
N VAL A 65 1.84 -12.13 -1.85
CA VAL A 65 2.89 -11.99 -0.82
C VAL A 65 2.51 -12.79 0.42
N HIS A 66 1.38 -12.47 1.04
CA HIS A 66 0.97 -13.12 2.28
C HIS A 66 0.62 -14.62 2.11
N ALA A 67 0.22 -15.06 0.90
CA ALA A 67 0.09 -16.48 0.61
C ALA A 67 1.46 -17.17 0.60
N SER A 68 2.51 -16.51 0.07
CA SER A 68 3.87 -17.04 0.02
C SER A 68 4.51 -17.14 1.41
N GLU A 69 4.25 -16.16 2.29
CA GLU A 69 4.78 -16.11 3.67
C GLU A 69 4.40 -17.34 4.49
N ASN A 70 3.32 -18.06 4.15
CA ASN A 70 2.98 -19.32 4.82
C ASN A 70 3.97 -20.46 4.54
N PHE A 71 4.90 -20.30 3.60
CA PHE A 71 5.84 -21.34 3.16
C PHE A 71 7.29 -21.02 3.50
N TYR A 72 7.59 -19.92 4.17
CA TYR A 72 8.93 -19.58 4.62
C TYR A 72 8.89 -18.72 5.91
N GLY A 73 10.04 -18.65 6.55
CA GLY A 73 10.23 -17.84 7.73
C GLY A 73 9.58 -18.43 8.97
N ALA A 74 10.19 -18.16 10.10
CA ALA A 74 9.59 -18.30 11.41
C ALA A 74 9.98 -17.02 12.13
N ASP A 75 9.10 -16.05 12.19
CA ASP A 75 9.37 -14.86 12.96
C ASP A 75 8.45 -14.73 14.18
N ALA A 76 8.90 -13.90 15.11
CA ALA A 76 8.16 -13.60 16.33
C ALA A 76 6.91 -12.74 16.06
N SER A 77 6.68 -12.29 14.84
CA SER A 77 5.57 -11.39 14.47
C SER A 77 4.24 -12.13 14.28
N GLY A 78 4.24 -13.46 14.37
CA GLY A 78 3.03 -14.29 14.24
C GLY A 78 2.53 -14.49 12.80
N LEU A 79 3.21 -13.95 11.80
CA LEU A 79 3.11 -14.34 10.39
C LEU A 79 3.97 -15.59 10.16
N ALA A 80 4.05 -16.44 11.18
CA ALA A 80 4.88 -17.63 11.19
C ALA A 80 4.54 -18.47 9.97
N GLY A 81 5.29 -18.25 8.94
CA GLY A 81 5.36 -19.13 7.80
C GLY A 81 5.97 -20.42 8.28
N ASN A 82 5.84 -21.37 7.44
CA ASN A 82 6.40 -22.67 7.63
C ASN A 82 7.68 -22.75 6.82
N THR A 83 8.66 -23.38 7.40
CA THR A 83 9.98 -23.62 6.80
C THR A 83 9.97 -24.62 5.63
N SER A 84 8.79 -24.96 5.08
CA SER A 84 8.69 -25.92 3.97
C SER A 84 9.50 -25.50 2.73
N MET A 85 9.72 -24.20 2.52
CA MET A 85 10.65 -23.71 1.51
C MET A 85 12.07 -24.22 1.74
N LEU A 86 12.49 -24.32 2.99
CA LEU A 86 13.86 -24.73 3.36
C LEU A 86 14.06 -26.25 3.32
N LEU A 87 13.00 -27.03 3.07
CA LEU A 87 13.10 -28.48 2.97
C LEU A 87 13.62 -28.97 1.60
N ASN A 88 13.32 -28.24 0.53
CA ASN A 88 13.75 -28.60 -0.80
C ASN A 88 13.84 -27.41 -1.77
N GLU A 89 14.64 -27.57 -2.81
CA GLU A 89 14.90 -26.50 -3.80
C GLU A 89 13.68 -26.12 -4.63
N SER A 90 12.77 -27.06 -4.90
CA SER A 90 11.55 -26.76 -5.65
C SER A 90 10.67 -25.78 -4.89
N ASN A 91 10.48 -25.99 -3.60
CA ASN A 91 9.69 -25.07 -2.77
C ASN A 91 10.35 -23.69 -2.68
N ARG A 92 11.66 -23.65 -2.46
CA ARG A 92 12.47 -22.42 -2.47
C ARG A 92 12.31 -21.65 -3.78
N PHE A 93 12.39 -22.35 -4.90
CA PHE A 93 12.21 -21.74 -6.22
C PHE A 93 10.82 -21.10 -6.36
N TRP A 94 9.75 -21.81 -6.00
CA TRP A 94 8.39 -21.31 -6.18
C TRP A 94 8.05 -20.17 -5.23
N VAL A 95 8.52 -20.19 -4.00
CA VAL A 95 8.38 -19.05 -3.08
C VAL A 95 9.13 -17.83 -3.63
N ALA A 96 10.41 -18.00 -4.02
CA ALA A 96 11.20 -16.93 -4.62
C ALA A 96 10.55 -16.38 -5.91
N PHE A 97 9.95 -17.25 -6.72
CA PHE A 97 9.26 -16.86 -7.94
C PHE A 97 8.02 -16.02 -7.65
N TYR A 98 7.10 -16.47 -6.80
CA TYR A 98 5.86 -15.75 -6.54
C TYR A 98 6.09 -14.49 -5.73
N ASP A 99 6.81 -14.59 -4.64
CA ASP A 99 7.02 -13.46 -3.74
C ASP A 99 8.13 -12.53 -4.23
N GLY A 100 9.30 -13.08 -4.54
CA GLY A 100 10.48 -12.30 -4.91
C GLY A 100 10.40 -11.62 -6.29
N THR A 101 9.67 -12.17 -7.28
CA THR A 101 9.72 -11.59 -8.64
C THR A 101 8.61 -10.57 -8.88
N VAL A 102 7.35 -10.98 -8.74
CA VAL A 102 6.21 -10.18 -9.21
C VAL A 102 5.54 -9.42 -8.07
N ALA A 103 5.42 -10.08 -6.92
CA ALA A 103 4.55 -9.59 -5.84
C ALA A 103 5.11 -8.34 -5.12
N ARG A 104 6.43 -8.18 -5.03
CA ARG A 104 7.05 -7.07 -4.28
C ARG A 104 6.82 -5.68 -4.88
N THR A 105 6.28 -5.57 -6.07
CA THR A 105 5.85 -4.28 -6.63
C THR A 105 4.50 -3.78 -6.06
N CYS A 106 3.76 -4.61 -5.32
CA CYS A 106 2.39 -4.30 -4.88
C CYS A 106 2.27 -3.01 -4.08
N VAL A 107 3.03 -2.86 -3.01
CA VAL A 107 3.00 -1.68 -2.12
C VAL A 107 3.48 -0.42 -2.84
N PRO A 108 4.66 -0.42 -3.49
CA PRO A 108 5.10 0.75 -4.24
C PRO A 108 4.13 1.16 -5.36
N LEU A 109 3.48 0.23 -6.04
CA LEU A 109 2.47 0.56 -7.06
C LEU A 109 1.26 1.30 -6.45
N PHE A 110 0.78 0.92 -5.26
CA PHE A 110 -0.26 1.69 -4.57
C PHE A 110 0.19 3.09 -4.21
N MET A 111 1.45 3.27 -3.78
CA MET A 111 2.03 4.57 -3.49
C MET A 111 2.15 5.44 -4.73
N VAL A 112 2.75 4.90 -5.81
CA VAL A 112 2.92 5.61 -7.09
C VAL A 112 1.55 6.01 -7.68
N VAL A 113 0.57 5.11 -7.68
CA VAL A 113 -0.79 5.41 -8.16
C VAL A 113 -1.46 6.50 -7.32
N SER A 114 -1.34 6.42 -6.00
CA SER A 114 -1.91 7.44 -5.11
C SER A 114 -1.28 8.81 -5.37
N ALA A 115 0.05 8.86 -5.45
CA ALA A 115 0.76 10.08 -5.78
C ALA A 115 0.43 10.60 -7.19
N PHE A 116 0.45 9.74 -8.20
CA PHE A 116 0.15 10.09 -9.60
C PHE A 116 -1.21 10.78 -9.77
N LEU A 117 -2.20 10.41 -8.98
CA LEU A 117 -3.54 11.01 -9.01
C LEU A 117 -3.68 12.28 -8.17
N LEU A 118 -2.85 12.43 -7.14
CA LEU A 118 -3.06 13.43 -6.09
C LEU A 118 -2.07 14.59 -6.13
N VAL A 119 -0.95 14.41 -6.83
CA VAL A 119 0.14 15.39 -6.85
C VAL A 119 0.27 16.03 -8.24
N PRO A 120 0.39 17.34 -8.31
CA PRO A 120 0.14 18.30 -7.25
C PRO A 120 -1.34 18.37 -6.87
N MET A 121 -1.66 18.99 -5.74
CA MET A 121 -3.06 19.22 -5.36
C MET A 121 -3.78 19.99 -6.46
N LYS A 122 -5.08 19.72 -6.59
CA LYS A 122 -5.91 20.47 -7.54
C LYS A 122 -5.92 21.95 -7.19
N GLU A 123 -5.83 22.79 -8.21
CA GLU A 123 -5.95 24.24 -8.07
C GLU A 123 -7.21 24.63 -7.27
N GLY A 124 -7.07 25.60 -6.38
CA GLY A 124 -8.14 26.06 -5.48
C GLY A 124 -8.49 25.11 -4.33
N MET A 125 -7.84 23.95 -4.21
CA MET A 125 -8.06 23.05 -3.06
C MET A 125 -7.23 23.51 -1.86
N THR A 126 -7.88 23.78 -0.74
CA THR A 126 -7.18 24.09 0.52
C THR A 126 -6.61 22.81 1.15
N MET A 127 -5.53 22.96 1.96
CA MET A 127 -4.94 21.87 2.74
C MET A 127 -6.00 21.17 3.61
N HIS A 128 -6.83 21.94 4.35
CA HIS A 128 -7.92 21.42 5.15
C HIS A 128 -8.92 20.61 4.30
N GLY A 129 -9.33 21.12 3.15
CA GLY A 129 -10.24 20.43 2.22
C GLY A 129 -9.66 19.13 1.69
N PHE A 130 -8.34 19.09 1.43
CA PHE A 130 -7.62 17.89 1.02
C PHE A 130 -7.64 16.85 2.15
N TYR A 131 -7.19 17.21 3.35
CA TYR A 131 -7.12 16.30 4.50
C TYR A 131 -8.51 15.75 4.86
N ARG A 132 -9.50 16.59 4.96
CA ARG A 132 -10.87 16.16 5.26
C ARG A 132 -11.36 15.09 4.27
N ARG A 133 -11.15 15.30 2.96
CA ARG A 133 -11.59 14.34 1.93
C ARG A 133 -10.84 13.01 2.00
N ARG A 134 -9.52 13.04 2.31
CA ARG A 134 -8.70 11.84 2.33
C ARG A 134 -8.88 11.07 3.63
N PHE A 135 -8.77 11.72 4.76
CA PHE A 135 -8.86 11.06 6.06
C PHE A 135 -10.26 10.54 6.37
N LEU A 136 -11.32 11.24 6.02
CA LEU A 136 -12.67 10.70 6.17
C LEU A 136 -12.93 9.44 5.33
N ARG A 137 -12.14 9.21 4.29
CA ARG A 137 -12.27 8.01 3.47
C ARG A 137 -11.48 6.83 4.01
N ILE A 138 -10.29 7.06 4.61
CA ILE A 138 -9.39 5.98 4.98
C ILE A 138 -9.37 5.67 6.47
N LEU A 139 -9.49 6.69 7.35
CA LEU A 139 -9.36 6.48 8.79
C LEU A 139 -10.50 5.67 9.40
N PRO A 140 -11.80 5.95 9.11
CA PRO A 140 -12.87 5.17 9.71
C PRO A 140 -12.80 3.68 9.37
N PRO A 141 -12.63 3.26 8.09
CA PRO A 141 -12.43 1.85 7.76
C PRO A 141 -11.18 1.26 8.42
N PHE A 142 -10.07 2.00 8.42
CA PHE A 142 -8.82 1.55 9.05
C PHE A 142 -9.00 1.27 10.54
N ILE A 143 -9.61 2.20 11.28
CA ILE A 143 -9.90 2.03 12.71
C ILE A 143 -10.85 0.85 12.93
N ALA A 144 -11.90 0.73 12.12
CA ALA A 144 -12.85 -0.37 12.22
C ALA A 144 -12.14 -1.74 12.06
N PHE A 145 -11.26 -1.87 11.08
CA PHE A 145 -10.53 -3.13 10.86
C PHE A 145 -9.43 -3.38 11.91
N GLN A 146 -8.76 -2.33 12.38
CA GLN A 146 -7.86 -2.46 13.54
C GLN A 146 -8.60 -3.06 14.75
N LEU A 147 -9.79 -2.55 15.06
CA LEU A 147 -10.61 -3.07 16.16
C LEU A 147 -11.10 -4.50 15.88
N LEU A 148 -11.54 -4.79 14.65
CA LEU A 148 -11.97 -6.13 14.27
C LEU A 148 -10.84 -7.15 14.43
N TYR A 149 -9.63 -6.88 13.92
CA TYR A 149 -8.48 -7.78 14.09
C TYR A 149 -8.04 -7.90 15.55
N THR A 150 -8.23 -6.85 16.34
CA THR A 150 -7.87 -6.86 17.77
C THR A 150 -8.85 -7.71 18.59
N PHE A 151 -10.15 -7.61 18.34
CA PHE A 151 -11.15 -8.22 19.24
C PHE A 151 -11.76 -9.52 18.73
N LEU A 152 -11.87 -9.72 17.41
CA LEU A 152 -12.44 -10.98 16.91
C LEU A 152 -11.67 -12.22 17.34
N PRO A 153 -10.32 -12.27 17.36
CA PRO A 153 -9.58 -13.45 17.80
C PRO A 153 -9.83 -13.85 19.25
N VAL A 154 -10.29 -12.93 20.10
CA VAL A 154 -10.70 -13.24 21.48
C VAL A 154 -11.85 -14.25 21.52
N LEU A 155 -12.77 -14.21 20.53
CA LEU A 155 -13.96 -15.07 20.48
C LEU A 155 -13.62 -16.56 20.31
N TRP A 156 -12.47 -16.87 19.75
CA TRP A 156 -12.00 -18.25 19.56
C TRP A 156 -10.70 -18.57 20.30
N GLY A 157 -10.32 -17.72 21.29
CA GLY A 157 -9.17 -17.95 22.14
C GLY A 157 -7.82 -17.68 21.49
N GLY A 158 -7.77 -16.91 20.40
CA GLY A 158 -6.52 -16.53 19.74
C GLY A 158 -5.62 -15.65 20.62
N TRP A 159 -6.22 -14.84 21.49
CA TRP A 159 -5.57 -14.16 22.61
C TRP A 159 -6.62 -13.74 23.66
N SER A 160 -6.15 -13.22 24.82
CA SER A 160 -7.04 -12.84 25.91
C SER A 160 -7.67 -11.45 25.70
N TRP A 161 -8.79 -11.21 26.38
CA TRP A 161 -9.41 -9.88 26.42
C TRP A 161 -8.45 -8.81 26.96
N GLN A 162 -7.64 -9.15 27.95
CA GLN A 162 -6.67 -8.24 28.55
C GLN A 162 -5.60 -7.81 27.53
N GLU A 163 -5.03 -8.74 26.77
CA GLU A 163 -4.06 -8.44 25.70
C GLU A 163 -4.69 -7.57 24.59
N ALA A 164 -5.94 -7.86 24.21
CA ALA A 164 -6.66 -7.06 23.25
C ALA A 164 -6.84 -5.61 23.72
N VAL A 165 -7.24 -5.39 24.97
CA VAL A 165 -7.39 -4.04 25.57
C VAL A 165 -6.04 -3.33 25.71
N GLU A 166 -4.99 -4.05 26.13
CA GLU A 166 -3.63 -3.48 26.23
C GLU A 166 -3.12 -2.99 24.88
N SER A 167 -3.40 -3.72 23.79
CA SER A 167 -2.97 -3.32 22.44
C SER A 167 -3.60 -2.01 21.95
N LEU A 168 -4.74 -1.59 22.52
CA LEU A 168 -5.33 -0.29 22.17
C LEU A 168 -4.43 0.90 22.53
N LYS A 169 -3.51 0.74 23.47
CA LYS A 169 -2.58 1.82 23.89
C LYS A 169 -1.67 2.26 22.75
N VAL A 170 -1.37 1.38 21.80
CA VAL A 170 -0.47 1.66 20.68
C VAL A 170 -1.18 1.95 19.37
N ILE A 171 -2.48 1.69 19.26
CA ILE A 171 -3.23 1.69 17.99
C ILE A 171 -3.24 3.05 17.27
N ALA A 172 -3.00 4.15 17.98
CA ALA A 172 -2.96 5.50 17.40
C ALA A 172 -1.70 5.73 16.56
N PHE A 173 -0.59 5.04 16.87
CA PHE A 173 0.72 5.26 16.26
C PHE A 173 1.36 3.97 15.74
N ASN A 174 0.73 2.84 16.01
CA ASN A 174 1.15 1.52 15.58
C ASN A 174 -0.10 0.66 15.36
N PHE A 175 0.08 -0.56 14.88
CA PHE A 175 -0.99 -1.53 14.72
C PHE A 175 -1.02 -2.49 15.92
N SER A 176 -2.21 -3.06 16.17
CA SER A 176 -2.34 -4.22 17.06
C SER A 176 -1.51 -5.39 16.51
N PRO A 177 -0.88 -6.22 17.35
CA PRO A 177 -0.14 -7.40 16.91
C PRO A 177 -0.92 -8.29 15.93
N MET A 178 -2.25 -8.41 16.13
CA MET A 178 -3.14 -9.16 15.22
C MET A 178 -3.45 -8.44 13.90
N ALA A 179 -3.04 -7.19 13.74
CA ALA A 179 -3.30 -6.36 12.56
C ALA A 179 -2.02 -5.89 11.86
N GLY A 180 -0.90 -6.61 12.03
CA GLY A 180 0.42 -6.25 11.47
C GLY A 180 0.39 -5.99 9.96
N HIS A 181 -0.37 -6.76 9.21
CA HIS A 181 -0.57 -6.59 7.77
C HIS A 181 -1.19 -5.23 7.36
N LEU A 182 -1.77 -4.48 8.31
CA LEU A 182 -2.28 -3.12 8.05
C LEU A 182 -1.20 -2.03 8.16
N TRP A 183 0.06 -2.38 8.33
CA TRP A 183 1.19 -1.46 8.45
C TRP A 183 1.25 -0.43 7.30
N PHE A 184 0.89 -0.83 6.08
CA PHE A 184 0.89 0.05 4.91
C PHE A 184 0.01 1.30 5.07
N MET A 185 -0.99 1.27 5.94
CA MET A 185 -1.83 2.45 6.20
C MET A 185 -1.03 3.63 6.79
N PHE A 186 0.02 3.36 7.57
CA PHE A 186 0.84 4.42 8.17
C PHE A 186 1.65 5.19 7.13
N PRO A 187 2.43 4.57 6.24
CA PRO A 187 3.08 5.29 5.15
C PRO A 187 2.08 5.95 4.18
N LEU A 188 0.89 5.38 3.96
CA LEU A 188 -0.15 6.02 3.16
C LEU A 188 -0.70 7.29 3.85
N ILE A 189 -0.92 7.26 5.16
CA ILE A 189 -1.31 8.44 5.96
C ILE A 189 -0.20 9.49 5.88
N SER A 190 1.06 9.10 6.08
CA SER A 190 2.23 9.98 5.97
C SER A 190 2.31 10.63 4.58
N LEU A 191 2.08 9.85 3.52
CA LEU A 191 2.02 10.38 2.15
C LEU A 191 0.92 11.45 2.01
N TYR A 192 -0.26 11.23 2.57
CA TYR A 192 -1.35 12.21 2.51
C TYR A 192 -1.04 13.48 3.32
N LEU A 193 -0.32 13.36 4.43
CA LEU A 193 0.10 14.51 5.22
C LEU A 193 1.10 15.39 4.47
N ILE A 194 2.03 14.79 3.73
CA ILE A 194 3.08 15.54 3.03
C ILE A 194 2.64 16.12 1.68
N ILE A 195 1.63 15.54 1.01
CA ILE A 195 1.18 16.00 -0.31
C ILE A 195 0.89 17.50 -0.38
N PRO A 196 0.11 18.11 0.54
CA PRO A 196 -0.13 19.56 0.48
C PRO A 196 1.12 20.40 0.66
N VAL A 197 2.10 19.90 1.42
CA VAL A 197 3.36 20.59 1.70
C VAL A 197 4.27 20.62 0.48
N VAL A 198 4.37 19.50 -0.26
CA VAL A 198 5.25 19.38 -1.44
C VAL A 198 4.61 19.84 -2.73
N SER A 199 3.28 19.92 -2.79
CA SER A 199 2.55 20.32 -4.02
C SER A 199 3.01 21.66 -4.60
N PRO A 200 3.21 22.76 -3.82
CA PRO A 200 3.67 24.03 -4.35
C PRO A 200 5.07 23.97 -4.99
N TRP A 201 5.94 23.11 -4.45
CA TRP A 201 7.25 22.87 -5.06
C TRP A 201 7.11 22.11 -6.39
N LEU A 202 6.33 21.03 -6.40
CA LEU A 202 6.13 20.19 -7.59
C LEU A 202 5.42 20.94 -8.73
N GLU A 203 4.52 21.86 -8.42
CA GLU A 203 3.91 22.73 -9.45
C GLU A 203 4.94 23.55 -10.21
N LYS A 204 5.93 24.10 -9.49
CA LYS A 204 6.95 25.01 -10.02
C LYS A 204 8.24 24.31 -10.43
N SER A 205 8.47 23.08 -9.99
CA SER A 205 9.70 22.35 -10.22
C SER A 205 9.94 22.08 -11.70
N THR A 206 11.21 22.15 -12.06
CA THR A 206 11.73 21.77 -13.38
C THR A 206 12.02 20.28 -13.44
N ALA A 207 12.07 19.71 -14.64
CA ALA A 207 12.48 18.32 -14.84
C ALA A 207 13.87 18.00 -14.27
N ARG A 208 14.77 19.02 -14.19
CA ARG A 208 16.11 18.84 -13.63
C ARG A 208 16.06 18.71 -12.12
N GLU A 209 15.30 19.56 -11.44
CA GLU A 209 15.15 19.52 -9.98
C GLU A 209 14.51 18.21 -9.51
N GLU A 210 13.43 17.77 -10.16
CA GLU A 210 12.80 16.48 -9.84
C GLU A 210 13.74 15.30 -10.11
N ARG A 211 14.51 15.30 -11.22
CA ARG A 211 15.52 14.27 -11.48
C ARG A 211 16.62 14.26 -10.44
N THR A 212 17.05 15.42 -9.95
CA THR A 212 18.04 15.49 -8.86
C THR A 212 17.49 14.85 -7.60
N PHE A 213 16.23 15.15 -7.23
CA PHE A 213 15.59 14.50 -6.08
C PHE A 213 15.47 12.98 -6.28
N ILE A 214 15.02 12.54 -7.45
CA ILE A 214 14.90 11.11 -7.77
C ILE A 214 16.27 10.41 -7.73
N ALA A 215 17.35 11.07 -8.15
CA ALA A 215 18.71 10.53 -8.04
C ALA A 215 19.15 10.36 -6.58
N LEU A 216 18.87 11.35 -5.71
CA LEU A 216 19.12 11.23 -4.27
C LEU A 216 18.29 10.10 -3.64
N PHE A 217 17.03 9.99 -4.02
CA PHE A 217 16.19 8.85 -3.62
C PHE A 217 16.78 7.51 -4.10
N ALA A 218 17.17 7.41 -5.36
CA ALA A 218 17.80 6.20 -5.89
C ALA A 218 19.09 5.85 -5.13
N CYS A 219 19.91 6.83 -4.76
CA CYS A 219 21.08 6.62 -3.90
C CYS A 219 20.67 6.09 -2.53
N SER A 220 19.60 6.61 -1.92
CA SER A 220 19.13 6.11 -0.62
C SER A 220 18.67 4.66 -0.67
N THR A 221 18.16 4.20 -1.81
CA THR A 221 17.74 2.80 -1.97
C THR A 221 18.89 1.79 -1.97
N LEU A 222 20.14 2.24 -2.10
CA LEU A 222 21.33 1.38 -2.00
C LEU A 222 21.70 1.07 -0.55
N LEU A 223 21.20 1.82 0.42
CA LEU A 223 21.59 1.70 1.83
C LEU A 223 21.30 0.31 2.43
N PRO A 224 20.15 -0.36 2.14
CA PRO A 224 19.92 -1.73 2.59
C PRO A 224 20.99 -2.72 2.11
N TRP A 225 21.47 -2.54 0.87
CA TRP A 225 22.52 -3.39 0.32
C TRP A 225 23.89 -3.09 0.92
N LEU A 226 24.18 -1.81 1.21
CA LEU A 226 25.43 -1.43 1.90
C LEU A 226 25.45 -1.99 3.32
N HIS A 227 24.33 -1.97 4.03
CA HIS A 227 24.19 -2.60 5.34
C HIS A 227 24.48 -4.09 5.26
N GLU A 228 23.83 -4.79 4.35
CA GLU A 228 23.91 -6.26 4.25
C GLU A 228 25.30 -6.77 3.83
N PHE A 229 26.05 -6.03 2.99
CA PHE A 229 27.28 -6.54 2.38
C PHE A 229 28.55 -5.79 2.74
N VAL A 230 28.46 -4.60 3.31
CA VAL A 230 29.65 -3.74 3.46
C VAL A 230 29.79 -3.13 4.87
N LEU A 231 28.74 -2.54 5.42
CA LEU A 231 28.78 -1.72 6.63
C LEU A 231 27.56 -1.98 7.52
N ASP A 232 27.76 -2.68 8.63
CA ASP A 232 26.69 -2.97 9.61
C ASP A 232 26.08 -1.72 10.25
N GLU A 233 26.79 -0.59 10.25
CA GLU A 233 26.32 0.68 10.80
C GLU A 233 25.34 1.43 9.89
N VAL A 234 25.18 0.99 8.65
CA VAL A 234 24.26 1.58 7.67
C VAL A 234 22.96 0.78 7.63
N TRP A 235 21.83 1.43 7.91
CA TRP A 235 20.51 0.80 7.88
C TRP A 235 19.74 1.25 6.64
N GLY A 236 18.81 0.39 6.19
CA GLY A 236 17.98 0.68 5.04
C GLY A 236 16.84 1.64 5.32
N GLU A 237 16.22 2.16 4.26
CA GLU A 237 15.10 3.10 4.27
C GLU A 237 15.35 4.34 5.16
N CYS A 238 14.42 4.62 6.08
CA CYS A 238 14.50 5.75 6.98
C CYS A 238 15.36 5.50 8.23
N PHE A 239 15.87 4.30 8.44
CA PHE A 239 16.64 3.90 9.62
C PHE A 239 18.11 3.61 9.32
N TRP A 240 18.64 4.12 8.25
CA TRP A 240 19.95 3.75 7.72
C TRP A 240 21.17 4.28 8.48
N ASN A 241 21.05 5.33 9.30
CA ASN A 241 22.05 5.69 10.29
C ASN A 241 21.50 6.72 11.31
N GLY A 242 22.17 6.85 12.43
CA GLY A 242 21.76 7.75 13.52
C GLY A 242 21.82 9.24 13.18
N PHE A 243 22.51 9.64 12.11
CA PHE A 243 22.68 11.04 11.69
C PHE A 243 21.73 11.44 10.55
N HIS A 244 21.00 10.51 9.95
CA HIS A 244 19.91 10.74 9.01
C HIS A 244 20.25 11.58 7.77
N MET A 245 21.44 11.43 7.18
CA MET A 245 21.93 12.27 6.09
C MET A 245 21.00 12.28 4.86
N LEU A 246 20.38 11.16 4.47
CA LEU A 246 19.47 11.06 3.33
C LEU A 246 18.00 10.92 3.73
N TRP A 247 17.67 11.08 5.00
CA TRP A 247 16.33 10.87 5.56
C TRP A 247 15.21 11.51 4.74
N TYR A 248 15.37 12.80 4.42
CA TYR A 248 14.31 13.55 3.72
C TYR A 248 14.21 13.26 2.22
N CYS A 249 15.12 12.48 1.67
CA CYS A 249 15.08 12.03 0.27
C CYS A 249 14.76 10.55 0.13
N SER A 250 14.61 9.82 1.24
CA SER A 250 14.39 8.38 1.28
C SER A 250 12.91 7.99 1.37
N GLY A 251 12.64 6.71 1.36
CA GLY A 251 11.33 6.14 1.58
C GLY A 251 10.29 6.49 0.50
N TYR A 252 9.03 6.46 0.87
CA TYR A 252 7.91 6.62 -0.07
C TYR A 252 7.76 8.04 -0.65
N LEU A 253 8.44 9.04 -0.08
CA LEU A 253 8.49 10.38 -0.67
C LEU A 253 9.18 10.36 -2.05
N GLY A 254 10.19 9.49 -2.23
CA GLY A 254 10.82 9.28 -3.52
C GLY A 254 9.85 8.77 -4.60
N TYR A 255 9.00 7.83 -4.25
CA TYR A 255 7.94 7.34 -5.14
C TYR A 255 6.90 8.43 -5.48
N LEU A 256 6.62 9.35 -4.56
CA LEU A 256 5.73 10.48 -4.82
C LEU A 256 6.31 11.41 -5.90
N VAL A 257 7.57 11.79 -5.76
CA VAL A 257 8.24 12.67 -6.74
C VAL A 257 8.40 11.94 -8.09
N LEU A 258 8.74 10.66 -8.07
CA LEU A 258 8.81 9.83 -9.29
C LEU A 258 7.46 9.78 -10.03
N ALA A 259 6.36 9.61 -9.31
CA ALA A 259 5.02 9.61 -9.90
C ALA A 259 4.68 10.94 -10.57
N HIS A 260 5.02 12.05 -9.92
CA HIS A 260 4.84 13.38 -10.48
C HIS A 260 5.72 13.60 -11.72
N TYR A 261 7.00 13.21 -11.66
CA TYR A 261 7.92 13.27 -12.79
C TYR A 261 7.39 12.51 -14.01
N ILE A 262 6.90 11.28 -13.80
CA ILE A 262 6.31 10.49 -14.88
C ILE A 262 5.12 11.22 -15.51
N ARG A 263 4.26 11.80 -14.68
CA ARG A 263 3.07 12.50 -15.18
C ARG A 263 3.38 13.79 -15.91
N LYS A 264 4.31 14.59 -15.41
CA LYS A 264 4.59 15.96 -15.91
C LYS A 264 5.67 16.01 -16.99
N HIS A 265 6.69 15.15 -16.89
CA HIS A 265 7.90 15.29 -17.70
C HIS A 265 8.22 14.08 -18.60
N LEU A 266 7.58 12.92 -18.38
CA LEU A 266 7.91 11.70 -19.13
C LEU A 266 7.00 11.53 -20.36
N HIS A 267 7.34 12.19 -21.46
CA HIS A 267 6.58 12.14 -22.72
C HIS A 267 7.14 11.07 -23.68
N TRP A 268 7.25 9.81 -23.21
CA TRP A 268 7.75 8.73 -24.03
C TRP A 268 6.64 8.10 -24.89
N SER A 269 7.00 7.71 -26.13
CA SER A 269 6.09 6.92 -26.98
C SER A 269 5.72 5.61 -26.31
N ARG A 270 4.56 5.04 -26.67
CA ARG A 270 4.10 3.73 -26.18
C ARG A 270 5.16 2.64 -26.37
N GLN A 271 5.83 2.61 -27.54
CA GLN A 271 6.91 1.65 -27.82
C GLN A 271 8.09 1.79 -26.86
N LYS A 272 8.51 3.04 -26.56
CA LYS A 272 9.59 3.29 -25.62
C LYS A 272 9.20 2.88 -24.20
N ARG A 273 7.98 3.21 -23.76
CA ARG A 273 7.46 2.77 -22.44
C ARG A 273 7.41 1.26 -22.34
N MET A 274 6.96 0.57 -23.39
CA MET A 274 6.94 -0.89 -23.44
C MET A 274 8.35 -1.47 -23.31
N LYS A 275 9.31 -1.04 -24.15
CA LYS A 275 10.70 -1.55 -24.14
C LYS A 275 11.39 -1.31 -22.81
N VAL A 276 11.41 -0.06 -22.35
CA VAL A 276 12.07 0.32 -21.09
C VAL A 276 11.35 -0.30 -19.91
N GLY A 277 10.01 -0.29 -19.92
CA GLY A 277 9.20 -0.90 -18.87
C GLY A 277 9.48 -2.40 -18.72
N THR A 278 9.53 -3.15 -19.82
CA THR A 278 9.86 -4.58 -19.80
C THR A 278 11.26 -4.80 -19.28
N LEU A 279 12.25 -4.04 -19.76
CA LEU A 279 13.65 -4.20 -19.32
C LEU A 279 13.79 -3.93 -17.82
N CYS A 280 13.25 -2.81 -17.35
CA CYS A 280 13.32 -2.43 -15.93
C CYS A 280 12.58 -3.44 -15.03
N PHE A 281 11.37 -3.87 -15.46
CA PHE A 281 10.61 -4.85 -14.70
C PHE A 281 11.34 -6.19 -14.59
N LEU A 282 11.78 -6.73 -15.72
CA LEU A 282 12.49 -8.02 -15.72
C LEU A 282 13.81 -7.95 -14.94
N ALA A 283 14.60 -6.89 -15.12
CA ALA A 283 15.86 -6.73 -14.39
C ALA A 283 15.63 -6.66 -12.87
N GLY A 284 14.70 -5.80 -12.41
CA GLY A 284 14.42 -5.64 -11.00
C GLY A 284 13.78 -6.90 -10.37
N ALA A 285 12.76 -7.46 -11.02
CA ALA A 285 12.05 -8.64 -10.52
C ALA A 285 12.94 -9.90 -10.52
N SER A 286 13.71 -10.12 -11.59
CA SER A 286 14.62 -11.28 -11.65
C SER A 286 15.72 -11.20 -10.60
N PHE A 287 16.28 -9.99 -10.37
CA PHE A 287 17.28 -9.81 -9.31
C PHE A 287 16.66 -10.10 -7.93
N THR A 288 15.48 -9.56 -7.65
CA THR A 288 14.80 -9.78 -6.36
C THR A 288 14.56 -11.27 -6.11
N GLY A 289 13.98 -11.97 -7.08
CA GLY A 289 13.73 -13.41 -6.97
C GLY A 289 15.00 -14.24 -6.84
N TRP A 290 16.03 -13.91 -7.61
CA TRP A 290 17.34 -14.58 -7.53
C TRP A 290 18.00 -14.36 -6.17
N ALA A 291 18.01 -13.14 -5.66
CA ALA A 291 18.66 -12.82 -4.40
C ALA A 291 17.99 -13.54 -3.22
N PHE A 292 16.66 -13.60 -3.21
CA PHE A 292 15.92 -14.37 -2.23
C PHE A 292 16.20 -15.88 -2.35
N TRP A 293 16.16 -16.43 -3.57
CA TRP A 293 16.47 -17.83 -3.81
C TRP A 293 17.89 -18.18 -3.37
N TRP A 294 18.85 -17.32 -3.66
CA TRP A 294 20.24 -17.50 -3.26
C TRP A 294 20.42 -17.53 -1.75
N ARG A 295 19.72 -16.68 -1.01
CA ARG A 295 19.78 -16.65 0.46
C ARG A 295 19.01 -17.79 1.13
N GLY A 296 17.93 -18.25 0.56
CA GLY A 296 17.05 -19.29 1.11
C GLY A 296 17.57 -20.69 0.88
N GLU A 297 18.80 -21.03 1.31
CA GLU A 297 19.35 -22.38 1.15
C GLU A 297 18.56 -23.42 1.96
N PRO A 298 18.22 -24.59 1.34
CA PRO A 298 17.53 -25.66 2.06
C PRO A 298 18.31 -26.14 3.29
N GLY A 299 17.61 -26.23 4.42
CA GLY A 299 18.20 -26.68 5.69
C GLY A 299 18.98 -25.61 6.46
N VAL A 300 19.16 -24.41 5.90
CA VAL A 300 19.73 -23.26 6.61
C VAL A 300 18.60 -22.44 7.21
N VAL A 301 18.54 -22.36 8.53
CA VAL A 301 17.57 -21.52 9.24
C VAL A 301 18.15 -20.10 9.28
N LEU A 302 17.57 -19.21 8.47
CA LEU A 302 17.89 -17.78 8.49
C LEU A 302 16.73 -17.03 9.13
N GLU A 303 17.03 -15.93 9.81
CA GLU A 303 16.00 -14.97 10.24
C GLU A 303 15.34 -14.34 9.02
N THR A 304 14.03 -14.07 9.11
CA THR A 304 13.25 -13.50 8.02
C THR A 304 13.87 -12.22 7.42
N PRO A 305 14.40 -11.26 8.20
CA PRO A 305 15.07 -10.08 7.64
C PRO A 305 16.23 -10.40 6.70
N HIS A 306 17.01 -11.46 7.00
CA HIS A 306 18.11 -11.89 6.11
C HIS A 306 17.63 -12.54 4.81
N LEU A 307 16.43 -13.09 4.78
CA LEU A 307 15.82 -13.59 3.55
C LEU A 307 15.23 -12.44 2.73
N GLU A 308 14.66 -11.47 3.40
CA GLU A 308 13.86 -10.40 2.80
C GLU A 308 14.66 -9.14 2.40
N TRP A 309 15.96 -9.05 2.70
CA TRP A 309 16.77 -7.86 2.43
C TRP A 309 16.65 -7.33 0.99
N SER A 310 16.48 -8.21 0.01
CA SER A 310 16.42 -7.84 -1.40
C SER A 310 15.04 -7.38 -1.87
N TRP A 311 14.00 -7.58 -1.08
CA TRP A 311 12.64 -7.20 -1.47
C TRP A 311 11.99 -6.11 -0.62
N GLU A 312 12.79 -5.46 0.21
CA GLU A 312 12.38 -4.22 0.85
C GLU A 312 11.89 -3.22 -0.20
N PHE A 313 10.79 -2.53 0.11
CA PHE A 313 10.06 -1.71 -0.87
C PHE A 313 10.83 -0.50 -1.40
N CYS A 314 11.87 -0.06 -0.69
CA CYS A 314 12.75 1.03 -1.09
C CYS A 314 14.17 0.56 -1.43
N THR A 315 14.32 -0.65 -2.00
CA THR A 315 15.56 -1.14 -2.60
C THR A 315 15.62 -0.82 -4.09
N PRO A 316 16.83 -0.78 -4.71
CA PRO A 316 16.97 -0.35 -6.09
C PRO A 316 16.31 -1.31 -7.09
N ASN A 317 16.32 -2.60 -6.80
CA ASN A 317 15.68 -3.63 -7.63
C ASN A 317 14.14 -3.51 -7.59
N VAL A 318 13.53 -3.31 -6.41
CA VAL A 318 12.08 -3.13 -6.27
C VAL A 318 11.65 -1.79 -6.85
N LEU A 319 12.44 -0.72 -6.67
CA LEU A 319 12.21 0.57 -7.35
C LEU A 319 12.21 0.40 -8.87
N LEU A 320 13.20 -0.30 -9.41
CA LEU A 320 13.34 -0.54 -10.85
C LEU A 320 12.16 -1.37 -11.40
N ALA A 321 11.79 -2.46 -10.70
CA ALA A 321 10.64 -3.29 -11.06
C ALA A 321 9.34 -2.49 -11.01
N THR A 322 9.14 -1.67 -9.98
CA THR A 322 7.94 -0.81 -9.83
C THR A 322 7.83 0.22 -10.94
N PHE A 323 8.93 0.90 -11.26
CA PHE A 323 8.98 1.84 -12.39
C PHE A 323 8.66 1.13 -13.70
N GLY A 324 9.26 -0.05 -13.93
CA GLY A 324 8.98 -0.88 -15.09
C GLY A 324 7.51 -1.28 -15.20
N ALA A 325 6.94 -1.82 -14.12
CA ALA A 325 5.53 -2.20 -14.07
C ALA A 325 4.60 -1.01 -14.33
N PHE A 326 4.86 0.14 -13.71
CA PHE A 326 4.06 1.35 -13.94
C PHE A 326 4.09 1.80 -15.41
N LEU A 327 5.27 1.77 -16.05
CA LEU A 327 5.40 2.07 -17.49
C LEU A 327 4.61 1.10 -18.35
N LEU A 328 4.65 -0.20 -18.05
CA LEU A 328 3.91 -1.23 -18.78
C LEU A 328 2.40 -1.01 -18.67
N PHE A 329 1.88 -0.79 -17.46
CA PHE A 329 0.47 -0.46 -17.28
C PHE A 329 0.08 0.83 -18.00
N SER A 330 0.93 1.85 -18.02
CA SER A 330 0.68 3.11 -18.72
C SER A 330 0.54 2.95 -20.24
N CYS A 331 0.93 1.81 -20.81
CA CYS A 331 0.69 1.46 -22.21
C CYS A 331 -0.77 1.05 -22.49
N ILE A 332 -1.60 0.89 -21.46
CA ILE A 332 -3.05 0.70 -21.61
C ILE A 332 -3.69 2.08 -21.84
N GLU A 333 -3.81 2.46 -23.11
CA GLU A 333 -4.31 3.78 -23.54
C GLU A 333 -5.81 3.80 -23.83
N SER A 334 -6.54 2.78 -23.34
CA SER A 334 -7.99 2.70 -23.49
C SER A 334 -8.69 3.86 -22.80
N LYS A 335 -9.64 4.49 -23.47
CA LYS A 335 -10.53 5.51 -22.89
C LYS A 335 -11.66 4.92 -22.07
N THR A 336 -12.01 3.66 -22.32
CA THR A 336 -13.10 2.95 -21.65
C THR A 336 -12.56 1.89 -20.71
N CYS A 337 -12.99 1.93 -19.45
CA CYS A 337 -12.65 0.93 -18.45
C CYS A 337 -13.75 -0.14 -18.41
N PRO A 338 -13.41 -1.43 -18.55
CA PRO A 338 -14.39 -2.50 -18.37
C PRO A 338 -15.08 -2.38 -16.99
N ALA A 339 -16.38 -2.63 -16.96
CA ALA A 339 -17.18 -2.46 -15.74
C ALA A 339 -16.65 -3.27 -14.55
N TRP A 340 -16.18 -4.51 -14.81
CA TRP A 340 -15.61 -5.37 -13.77
C TRP A 340 -14.29 -4.82 -13.20
N VAL A 341 -13.38 -4.30 -14.04
CA VAL A 341 -12.12 -3.65 -13.58
C VAL A 341 -12.44 -2.44 -12.70
N SER A 342 -13.34 -1.59 -13.20
CA SER A 342 -13.81 -0.41 -12.49
C SER A 342 -14.42 -0.76 -11.12
N ARG A 343 -15.18 -1.86 -11.07
CA ARG A 343 -15.83 -2.32 -9.84
C ARG A 343 -14.80 -2.82 -8.83
N ILE A 344 -13.92 -3.72 -9.24
CA ILE A 344 -12.86 -4.25 -8.37
C ILE A 344 -11.93 -3.13 -7.89
N SER A 345 -11.51 -2.23 -8.78
CA SER A 345 -10.67 -1.08 -8.41
C SER A 345 -11.29 -0.21 -7.32
N ARG A 346 -12.62 0.00 -7.33
CA ARG A 346 -13.32 0.73 -6.27
C ARG A 346 -13.34 -0.02 -4.95
N LEU A 347 -13.45 -1.34 -5.00
CA LEU A 347 -13.54 -2.22 -3.82
C LEU A 347 -12.17 -2.60 -3.25
N SER A 348 -11.06 -2.38 -3.99
CA SER A 348 -9.73 -2.86 -3.65
C SER A 348 -9.24 -2.42 -2.26
N PHE A 349 -9.64 -1.24 -1.80
CA PHE A 349 -9.30 -0.78 -0.45
C PHE A 349 -9.98 -1.62 0.65
N GLY A 350 -11.26 -1.90 0.53
CA GLY A 350 -11.96 -2.80 1.45
C GLY A 350 -11.42 -4.23 1.39
N MET A 351 -11.09 -4.71 0.18
CA MET A 351 -10.46 -6.02 -0.01
C MET A 351 -9.10 -6.09 0.71
N TYR A 352 -8.29 -5.04 0.58
CA TYR A 352 -7.02 -4.93 1.31
C TYR A 352 -7.23 -4.96 2.83
N LEU A 353 -8.22 -4.25 3.36
CA LEU A 353 -8.44 -4.23 4.81
C LEU A 353 -8.82 -5.59 5.39
N MET A 354 -9.54 -6.43 4.66
CA MET A 354 -10.09 -7.69 5.19
C MET A 354 -9.34 -8.96 4.76
N HIS A 355 -8.32 -8.86 3.91
CA HIS A 355 -7.75 -10.04 3.22
C HIS A 355 -7.21 -11.11 4.18
N MET A 356 -6.62 -10.74 5.30
CA MET A 356 -6.05 -11.72 6.24
C MET A 356 -7.11 -12.59 6.91
N PHE A 357 -8.36 -12.16 7.06
CA PHE A 357 -9.42 -13.03 7.58
C PHE A 357 -9.63 -14.26 6.69
N PHE A 358 -9.66 -14.05 5.36
CA PHE A 358 -9.83 -15.14 4.42
C PHE A 358 -8.52 -15.88 4.15
N LEU A 359 -7.43 -15.14 3.99
CA LEU A 359 -6.13 -15.71 3.66
C LEU A 359 -5.66 -16.67 4.75
N SER A 360 -5.70 -16.26 6.02
CA SER A 360 -5.30 -17.12 7.13
C SER A 360 -6.16 -18.37 7.23
N ALA A 361 -7.48 -18.26 7.03
CA ALA A 361 -8.38 -19.41 7.07
C ALA A 361 -8.11 -20.38 5.90
N ILE A 362 -7.93 -19.87 4.67
CA ILE A 362 -7.66 -20.68 3.49
C ILE A 362 -6.27 -21.32 3.58
N ALA A 363 -5.26 -20.57 4.03
CA ALA A 363 -3.91 -21.08 4.22
C ALA A 363 -3.88 -22.20 5.26
N SER A 364 -4.53 -22.00 6.42
CA SER A 364 -4.65 -23.03 7.46
C SER A 364 -5.32 -24.30 6.96
N TRP A 365 -6.34 -24.18 6.10
CA TRP A 365 -7.00 -25.32 5.48
C TRP A 365 -6.10 -26.03 4.45
N MET A 366 -5.39 -25.29 3.60
CA MET A 366 -4.59 -25.87 2.50
C MET A 366 -3.22 -26.39 2.95
N VAL A 367 -2.62 -25.73 3.94
CA VAL A 367 -1.30 -26.10 4.46
C VAL A 367 -1.42 -27.11 5.59
N GLY A 368 -2.57 -27.13 6.28
CA GLY A 368 -2.81 -28.01 7.41
C GLY A 368 -1.95 -27.67 8.64
N GLY A 369 -2.05 -28.48 9.67
CA GLY A 369 -1.21 -28.34 10.88
C GLY A 369 0.23 -28.83 10.70
N ASN A 370 0.52 -29.47 9.57
CA ASN A 370 1.85 -29.94 9.18
C ASN A 370 2.22 -29.40 7.80
N ALA A 371 2.93 -28.36 7.79
CA ALA A 371 3.28 -27.65 6.59
C ALA A 371 4.38 -28.32 5.74
N ALA A 372 4.95 -29.42 6.21
CA ALA A 372 5.81 -30.24 5.37
C ALA A 372 5.01 -30.94 4.25
N GLU A 373 3.69 -31.10 4.43
CA GLU A 373 2.81 -31.78 3.46
C GLU A 373 1.53 -30.97 3.20
N PRO A 374 1.61 -29.87 2.47
CA PRO A 374 0.42 -29.12 2.08
C PRO A 374 -0.48 -29.95 1.15
N LEU A 375 -1.79 -29.67 1.14
CA LEU A 375 -2.76 -30.35 0.27
C LEU A 375 -2.41 -30.30 -1.22
N LEU A 376 -1.68 -29.26 -1.63
CA LEU A 376 -1.18 -29.08 -3.00
C LEU A 376 0.31 -28.79 -2.96
N PRO A 377 1.05 -29.14 -4.03
CA PRO A 377 2.44 -28.67 -4.18
C PRO A 377 2.53 -27.14 -4.03
N VAL A 378 3.61 -26.64 -3.42
CA VAL A 378 3.82 -25.21 -3.15
C VAL A 378 3.60 -24.34 -4.39
N ALA A 379 4.02 -24.83 -5.57
CA ALA A 379 3.78 -24.19 -6.88
C ALA A 379 2.31 -23.85 -7.16
N LEU A 380 1.38 -24.67 -6.67
CA LEU A 380 -0.05 -24.48 -6.86
C LEU A 380 -0.72 -23.91 -5.61
N ALA A 381 -0.22 -24.27 -4.43
CA ALA A 381 -0.79 -23.82 -3.16
C ALA A 381 -0.76 -22.28 -3.03
N ILE A 382 0.39 -21.66 -3.29
CA ILE A 382 0.54 -20.20 -3.21
C ILE A 382 -0.49 -19.45 -4.08
N PRO A 383 -0.54 -19.65 -5.40
CA PRO A 383 -1.52 -18.93 -6.22
C PRO A 383 -2.97 -19.32 -5.93
N CYS A 384 -3.26 -20.54 -5.48
CA CYS A 384 -4.60 -20.95 -5.08
C CYS A 384 -5.05 -20.23 -3.80
N ILE A 385 -4.21 -20.15 -2.77
CA ILE A 385 -4.51 -19.40 -1.54
C ILE A 385 -4.77 -17.94 -1.89
N ALA A 386 -3.89 -17.32 -2.68
CA ALA A 386 -4.05 -15.92 -3.09
C ALA A 386 -5.33 -15.68 -3.87
N LEU A 387 -5.65 -16.54 -4.87
CA LEU A 387 -6.82 -16.39 -5.72
C LEU A 387 -8.12 -16.59 -4.92
N LEU A 388 -8.20 -17.65 -4.11
CA LEU A 388 -9.39 -17.90 -3.29
C LEU A 388 -9.61 -16.77 -2.28
N SER A 389 -8.57 -16.30 -1.63
CA SER A 389 -8.64 -15.14 -0.73
C SER A 389 -9.14 -13.89 -1.46
N TYR A 390 -8.60 -13.62 -2.66
CA TYR A 390 -9.02 -12.50 -3.49
C TYR A 390 -10.52 -12.57 -3.85
N LEU A 391 -10.99 -13.74 -4.26
CA LEU A 391 -12.40 -13.94 -4.62
C LEU A 391 -13.31 -13.79 -3.38
N CYS A 392 -12.95 -14.37 -2.25
CA CYS A 392 -13.70 -14.20 -0.99
C CYS A 392 -13.76 -12.72 -0.57
N CYS A 393 -12.64 -12.00 -0.62
CA CYS A 393 -12.60 -10.56 -0.33
C CYS A 393 -13.48 -9.77 -1.31
N LEU A 394 -13.41 -10.09 -2.61
CA LEU A 394 -14.22 -9.41 -3.63
C LEU A 394 -15.71 -9.59 -3.37
N VAL A 395 -16.15 -10.83 -3.13
CA VAL A 395 -17.57 -11.14 -2.86
C VAL A 395 -18.03 -10.44 -1.59
N THR A 396 -17.27 -10.56 -0.51
CA THR A 396 -17.62 -9.95 0.80
C THR A 396 -17.66 -8.44 0.71
N THR A 397 -16.63 -7.81 0.14
CA THR A 397 -16.61 -6.35 -0.03
C THR A 397 -17.75 -5.87 -0.92
N GLN A 398 -18.09 -6.66 -1.95
CA GLN A 398 -19.21 -6.36 -2.83
C GLN A 398 -20.55 -6.41 -2.06
N LEU A 399 -20.77 -7.43 -1.25
CA LEU A 399 -21.97 -7.54 -0.42
C LEU A 399 -22.05 -6.39 0.59
N LEU A 400 -20.95 -6.10 1.28
CA LEU A 400 -20.88 -4.98 2.21
C LEU A 400 -21.14 -3.63 1.52
N SER A 401 -20.77 -3.47 0.25
CA SER A 401 -20.99 -2.22 -0.50
C SER A 401 -22.46 -1.87 -0.72
N TYR A 402 -23.37 -2.80 -0.56
CA TYR A 402 -24.82 -2.57 -0.65
C TYR A 402 -25.43 -2.08 0.67
N LEU A 403 -24.70 -2.20 1.79
CA LEU A 403 -25.20 -1.76 3.09
C LEU A 403 -25.12 -0.24 3.23
N PRO A 404 -26.13 0.39 3.88
CA PRO A 404 -26.05 1.81 4.20
C PRO A 404 -24.87 2.07 5.13
N GLY A 405 -24.08 3.10 4.82
CA GLY A 405 -22.87 3.42 5.60
C GLY A 405 -21.62 2.62 5.24
N SER A 406 -21.65 1.78 4.21
CA SER A 406 -20.49 0.97 3.73
C SER A 406 -19.21 1.77 3.55
N LYS A 407 -19.31 3.05 3.14
CA LYS A 407 -18.15 3.96 3.00
C LYS A 407 -17.36 4.14 4.30
N TRP A 408 -17.97 3.95 5.47
CA TRP A 408 -17.32 4.07 6.76
C TRP A 408 -16.63 2.76 7.21
N ILE A 409 -16.98 1.65 6.58
CA ILE A 409 -16.46 0.31 6.92
C ILE A 409 -15.43 -0.14 5.88
N ILE A 410 -15.74 0.03 4.58
CA ILE A 410 -14.89 -0.45 3.50
C ILE A 410 -14.33 0.65 2.59
N GLY A 411 -14.64 1.93 2.87
CA GLY A 411 -14.15 3.08 2.10
C GLY A 411 -14.71 3.20 0.67
N ALA A 412 -15.77 2.43 0.31
CA ALA A 412 -16.35 2.34 -1.02
C ALA A 412 -17.76 2.97 -1.09
#